data_24207796026826e409c8e91172564bb0
#
_entry.id   24207796026826e409c8e91172564bb0
#
_cell.length_a   1.000
_cell.length_b   1.000
_cell.length_c   1.000
_cell.angle_alpha   90.00
_cell.angle_beta   90.00
_cell.angle_gamma   90.00
#
_symmetry.space_group_name_H-M   'P 1'
#
loop_
_entity.id
_entity.type
_entity.pdbx_description
1 polymer ?
#
loop_
_entity_poly.entity_id
_entity_poly.type
_entity_poly.pdbx_seq_one_letter_code
_entity_poly.pdbx_strand_id
1 'polypeptide(L)'
;MPKGLTESEKFVASISERAFLKLWTHPNPIGKKGKELCDCLIVCGNRIIIISVKDVQYKDTGDIAGWKRWIKAAIEKSAAQIWGAERWLDSAQSFTRDDGREVELPPKDERIIHRISVSLGAQR
;
A
#
# COMPACT_ATOMS: atom_id res chain seq x y z
N MET A 1 -0.40 10.63 15.35
CA MET A 1 0.76 10.71 14.45
C MET A 1 0.92 9.44 13.66
N PRO A 2 1.16 9.52 12.37
CA PRO A 2 1.41 8.32 11.60
C PRO A 2 2.69 7.65 12.08
N LYS A 3 2.71 6.34 12.01
CA LYS A 3 3.91 5.56 12.36
C LYS A 3 4.97 5.79 11.30
N GLY A 4 6.22 5.74 11.71
CA GLY A 4 7.32 5.74 10.76
C GLY A 4 7.27 4.53 9.84
N LEU A 5 7.95 4.61 8.71
CA LEU A 5 8.02 3.51 7.77
C LEU A 5 8.90 2.37 8.31
N THR A 6 8.46 1.14 8.12
CA THR A 6 9.30 -0.04 8.32
C THR A 6 10.36 -0.11 7.23
N GLU A 7 11.38 -0.96 7.42
CA GLU A 7 12.42 -1.14 6.40
C GLU A 7 11.86 -1.63 5.07
N SER A 8 10.90 -2.55 5.12
CA SER A 8 10.23 -3.06 3.92
C SER A 8 9.47 -1.97 3.19
N GLU A 9 8.75 -1.13 3.94
CA GLU A 9 7.99 -0.02 3.37
C GLU A 9 8.91 1.03 2.77
N LYS A 10 10.04 1.33 3.43
CA LYS A 10 11.06 2.24 2.89
C LYS A 10 11.63 1.72 1.58
N PHE A 11 11.90 0.43 1.51
CA PHE A 11 12.43 -0.20 0.31
C PHE A 11 11.45 -0.05 -0.87
N VAL A 12 10.18 -0.37 -0.65
CA VAL A 12 9.14 -0.25 -1.67
C VAL A 12 8.92 1.21 -2.06
N ALA A 13 8.91 2.13 -1.10
CA ALA A 13 8.77 3.56 -1.37
C ALA A 13 9.93 4.07 -2.23
N SER A 14 11.16 3.63 -1.95
CA SER A 14 12.34 4.00 -2.73
C SER A 14 12.22 3.53 -4.19
N ILE A 15 11.80 2.29 -4.40
CA ILE A 15 11.59 1.76 -5.75
C ILE A 15 10.49 2.54 -6.46
N SER A 16 9.40 2.82 -5.77
CA SER A 16 8.26 3.57 -6.32
C SER A 16 8.66 4.98 -6.73
N GLU A 17 9.46 5.65 -5.90
CA GLU A 17 9.95 6.99 -6.21
C GLU A 17 10.84 7.00 -7.47
N ARG A 18 11.64 5.96 -7.67
CA ARG A 18 12.46 5.84 -8.89
C ARG A 18 11.62 5.57 -10.12
N ALA A 19 10.59 4.75 -9.98
CA ALA A 19 9.74 4.36 -11.11
C ALA A 19 8.73 5.45 -11.48
N PHE A 20 8.18 6.16 -10.48
CA PHE A 20 7.04 7.06 -10.69
C PHE A 20 7.29 8.50 -10.27
N LEU A 21 8.51 8.85 -9.93
CA LEU A 21 8.90 10.15 -9.41
C LEU A 21 8.34 10.40 -7.99
N LYS A 22 9.13 11.09 -7.20
CA LYS A 22 8.79 11.43 -5.83
C LYS A 22 7.51 12.27 -5.74
N LEU A 23 7.27 13.11 -6.73
CA LEU A 23 6.10 13.97 -6.77
C LEU A 23 4.78 13.19 -6.73
N TRP A 24 4.75 12.00 -7.36
CA TRP A 24 3.55 11.17 -7.46
C TRP A 24 3.48 10.06 -6.42
N THR A 25 4.55 9.87 -5.65
CA THR A 25 4.67 8.78 -4.69
C THR A 25 4.39 9.30 -3.29
N HIS A 26 3.40 8.71 -2.63
CA HIS A 26 2.95 9.14 -1.30
C HIS A 26 3.00 7.97 -0.32
N PRO A 27 4.12 7.81 0.42
CA PRO A 27 4.18 6.77 1.47
C PRO A 27 3.27 7.16 2.64
N ASN A 28 2.66 6.16 3.25
CA ASN A 28 1.76 6.29 4.40
C ASN A 28 0.69 7.37 4.22
N PRO A 29 -0.09 7.34 3.12
CA PRO A 29 -1.17 8.31 2.94
C PRO A 29 -2.24 8.11 4.00
N ILE A 30 -2.82 9.20 4.46
CA ILE A 30 -3.79 9.20 5.55
C ILE A 30 -5.19 9.42 4.97
N GLY A 31 -6.10 8.54 5.34
CA GLY A 31 -7.47 8.61 4.89
C GLY A 31 -8.45 8.80 6.04
N LYS A 32 -9.34 7.84 6.20
CA LYS A 32 -10.45 7.90 7.16
C LYS A 32 -9.98 8.10 8.60
N LYS A 33 -10.48 9.15 9.26
CA LYS A 33 -10.24 9.42 10.69
C LYS A 33 -8.76 9.50 11.06
N GLY A 34 -7.92 10.00 10.17
CA GLY A 34 -6.50 10.11 10.44
C GLY A 34 -5.73 8.80 10.39
N LYS A 35 -6.34 7.72 9.92
CA LYS A 35 -5.70 6.42 9.81
C LYS A 35 -4.97 6.26 8.49
N GLU A 36 -3.92 5.49 8.51
CA GLU A 36 -3.19 5.12 7.31
C GLU A 36 -4.10 4.38 6.33
N LEU A 37 -4.10 4.83 5.08
CA LEU A 37 -4.94 4.27 4.03
C LEU A 37 -4.34 3.00 3.44
N CYS A 38 -3.05 3.05 3.14
CA CYS A 38 -2.26 1.94 2.61
C CYS A 38 -0.79 2.25 2.84
N ASP A 39 0.09 1.34 2.44
CA ASP A 39 1.53 1.56 2.69
C ASP A 39 2.13 2.59 1.75
N CYS A 40 1.67 2.61 0.50
CA CYS A 40 2.11 3.62 -0.46
C CYS A 40 1.00 3.84 -1.50
N LEU A 41 0.79 5.08 -1.86
CA LEU A 41 -0.18 5.46 -2.88
C LEU A 41 0.54 6.25 -3.96
N ILE A 42 0.31 5.91 -5.21
CA ILE A 42 0.84 6.64 -6.34
C ILE A 42 -0.32 7.25 -7.09
N VAL A 43 -0.26 8.55 -7.33
CA VAL A 43 -1.28 9.27 -8.08
C VAL A 43 -0.60 9.95 -9.27
N CYS A 44 -0.93 9.48 -10.46
CA CYS A 44 -0.34 9.98 -11.70
C CYS A 44 -1.45 10.16 -12.73
N GLY A 45 -1.81 11.42 -13.01
CA GLY A 45 -2.92 11.72 -13.89
C GLY A 45 -4.23 11.18 -13.32
N ASN A 46 -4.92 10.35 -14.08
CA ASN A 46 -6.15 9.68 -13.62
C ASN A 46 -5.90 8.28 -13.05
N ARG A 47 -4.64 7.86 -12.95
CA ARG A 47 -4.29 6.54 -12.44
C ARG A 47 -3.89 6.61 -10.98
N ILE A 48 -4.42 5.68 -10.19
CA ILE A 48 -4.11 5.54 -8.77
C ILE A 48 -3.60 4.13 -8.57
N ILE A 49 -2.42 3.99 -7.93
CA ILE A 49 -1.86 2.69 -7.63
C ILE A 49 -1.83 2.54 -6.10
N ILE A 50 -2.53 1.54 -5.61
CA ILE A 50 -2.57 1.20 -4.19
C ILE A 50 -1.55 0.10 -3.95
N ILE A 51 -0.57 0.37 -3.09
CA ILE A 51 0.49 -0.61 -2.79
C ILE A 51 0.38 -1.00 -1.33
N SER A 52 0.26 -2.30 -1.09
CA SER A 52 0.31 -2.89 0.24
C SER A 52 1.55 -3.75 0.37
N VAL A 53 2.29 -3.55 1.45
CA VAL A 53 3.55 -4.25 1.71
C VAL A 53 3.37 -5.10 2.96
N LYS A 54 3.64 -6.39 2.86
CA LYS A 54 3.64 -7.30 4.00
C LYS A 54 4.99 -7.99 4.10
N ASP A 55 5.59 -7.87 5.26
CA ASP A 55 6.84 -8.55 5.58
C ASP A 55 6.53 -9.61 6.64
N VAL A 56 6.20 -10.81 6.17
CA VAL A 56 5.87 -11.93 7.04
C VAL A 56 6.92 -13.00 6.84
N GLN A 57 7.69 -13.28 7.88
CA GLN A 57 8.76 -14.26 7.79
C GLN A 57 8.18 -15.64 7.56
N TYR A 58 8.70 -16.31 6.55
CA TYR A 58 8.38 -17.71 6.29
C TYR A 58 9.20 -18.59 7.22
N LYS A 59 8.49 -19.38 8.04
CA LYS A 59 9.12 -20.39 8.86
C LYS A 59 9.09 -21.71 8.12
N ASP A 60 10.26 -22.17 7.67
CA ASP A 60 10.37 -23.43 6.98
C ASP A 60 10.21 -24.57 7.98
N THR A 61 9.00 -25.10 8.07
CA THR A 61 8.70 -26.25 8.91
C THR A 61 8.87 -27.56 8.17
N GLY A 62 9.36 -27.50 6.92
CA GLY A 62 9.56 -28.68 6.08
C GLY A 62 8.28 -29.27 5.52
N ASP A 63 7.14 -28.58 5.66
CA ASP A 63 5.86 -29.09 5.18
C ASP A 63 5.08 -28.02 4.40
N ILE A 64 4.05 -28.48 3.69
CA ILE A 64 3.19 -27.62 2.90
C ILE A 64 2.35 -26.70 3.77
N ALA A 65 2.01 -27.13 4.98
CA ALA A 65 1.17 -26.35 5.90
C ALA A 65 1.84 -25.03 6.29
N GLY A 66 3.16 -25.03 6.51
CA GLY A 66 3.90 -23.79 6.81
C GLY A 66 3.86 -22.80 5.66
N TRP A 67 4.04 -23.29 4.44
CA TRP A 67 3.96 -22.47 3.24
C TRP A 67 2.56 -21.88 3.04
N LYS A 68 1.53 -22.69 3.22
CA LYS A 68 0.14 -22.22 3.11
C LYS A 68 -0.19 -21.15 4.14
N ARG A 69 0.30 -21.31 5.38
CA ARG A 69 0.09 -20.29 6.42
C ARG A 69 0.77 -18.98 6.05
N TRP A 70 1.97 -19.04 5.48
CA TRP A 70 2.69 -17.85 5.05
C TRP A 70 1.92 -17.11 3.94
N ILE A 71 1.47 -17.85 2.92
CA ILE A 71 0.70 -17.28 1.81
C ILE A 71 -0.57 -16.62 2.35
N LYS A 72 -1.29 -17.29 3.23
CA LYS A 72 -2.52 -16.76 3.80
C LYS A 72 -2.25 -15.46 4.56
N ALA A 73 -1.25 -15.45 5.43
CA ALA A 73 -0.93 -14.27 6.21
C ALA A 73 -0.49 -13.10 5.33
N ALA A 74 0.34 -13.35 4.33
CA ALA A 74 0.88 -12.28 3.48
C ALA A 74 -0.16 -11.77 2.49
N ILE A 75 -0.86 -12.65 1.81
CA ILE A 75 -1.74 -12.28 0.69
C ILE A 75 -3.10 -11.82 1.16
N GLU A 76 -3.73 -12.54 2.07
CA GLU A 76 -5.08 -12.19 2.53
C GLU A 76 -5.11 -10.87 3.29
N LYS A 77 -4.12 -10.63 4.16
CA LYS A 77 -4.03 -9.35 4.89
C LYS A 77 -3.76 -8.19 3.95
N SER A 78 -2.91 -8.39 2.97
CA SER A 78 -2.60 -7.38 1.96
C SER A 78 -3.84 -7.07 1.11
N ALA A 79 -4.55 -8.09 0.68
CA ALA A 79 -5.79 -7.92 -0.08
C ALA A 79 -6.85 -7.15 0.73
N ALA A 80 -7.01 -7.47 2.01
CA ALA A 80 -7.95 -6.78 2.89
C ALA A 80 -7.62 -5.30 3.01
N GLN A 81 -6.34 -4.95 3.15
CA GLN A 81 -5.90 -3.56 3.21
C GLN A 81 -6.20 -2.83 1.90
N ILE A 82 -5.90 -3.44 0.78
CA ILE A 82 -6.16 -2.85 -0.54
C ILE A 82 -7.67 -2.64 -0.75
N TRP A 83 -8.48 -3.60 -0.38
CA TRP A 83 -9.93 -3.49 -0.46
C TRP A 83 -10.47 -2.33 0.37
N GLY A 84 -9.98 -2.19 1.60
CA GLY A 84 -10.37 -1.09 2.47
C GLY A 84 -9.98 0.27 1.90
N ALA A 85 -8.76 0.37 1.37
CA ALA A 85 -8.27 1.58 0.75
C ALA A 85 -9.09 1.95 -0.50
N GLU A 86 -9.36 0.99 -1.36
CA GLU A 86 -10.15 1.21 -2.57
C GLU A 86 -11.56 1.68 -2.23
N ARG A 87 -12.17 1.06 -1.23
CA ARG A 87 -13.52 1.43 -0.81
C ARG A 87 -13.57 2.86 -0.29
N TRP A 88 -12.58 3.27 0.48
CA TRP A 88 -12.48 4.65 0.96
C TRP A 88 -12.25 5.61 -0.20
N LEU A 89 -11.34 5.28 -1.12
CA LEU A 89 -11.04 6.10 -2.29
C LEU A 89 -12.24 6.27 -3.21
N ASP A 90 -13.15 5.31 -3.21
CA ASP A 90 -14.31 5.33 -4.09
C ASP A 90 -15.20 6.57 -3.88
N SER A 91 -15.21 7.11 -2.66
CA SER A 91 -15.98 8.30 -2.33
C SER A 91 -15.12 9.50 -1.97
N ALA A 92 -13.80 9.35 -1.87
CA ALA A 92 -12.91 10.42 -1.45
C ALA A 92 -12.58 11.36 -2.60
N GLN A 93 -12.43 12.63 -2.29
CA GLN A 93 -11.98 13.66 -3.25
C GLN A 93 -10.50 13.99 -3.05
N SER A 94 -9.98 13.71 -1.87
CA SER A 94 -8.59 14.00 -1.52
C SER A 94 -8.11 13.06 -0.42
N PHE A 95 -6.81 13.05 -0.19
CA PHE A 95 -6.22 12.36 0.94
C PHE A 95 -5.12 13.25 1.54
N THR A 96 -4.64 12.89 2.72
CA THR A 96 -3.61 13.66 3.41
C THR A 96 -2.28 12.91 3.34
N ARG A 97 -1.22 13.60 2.98
CA ARG A 97 0.14 13.05 3.01
C ARG A 97 0.59 12.90 4.46
N ASP A 98 1.62 12.11 4.69
CA ASP A 98 2.21 11.93 6.03
C ASP A 98 2.81 13.22 6.59
N ASP A 99 3.14 14.20 5.73
CA ASP A 99 3.60 15.53 6.14
C ASP A 99 2.45 16.53 6.40
N GLY A 100 1.20 16.08 6.31
CA GLY A 100 0.03 16.90 6.56
C GLY A 100 -0.54 17.62 5.36
N ARG A 101 0.09 17.53 4.20
CA ARG A 101 -0.43 18.17 2.99
C ARG A 101 -1.59 17.37 2.42
N GLU A 102 -2.58 18.10 1.94
CA GLU A 102 -3.73 17.50 1.26
C GLU A 102 -3.45 17.38 -0.24
N VAL A 103 -3.78 16.23 -0.80
CA VAL A 103 -3.58 15.93 -2.22
C VAL A 103 -4.94 15.61 -2.83
N GLU A 104 -5.30 16.32 -3.89
CA GLU A 104 -6.52 16.04 -4.62
C GLU A 104 -6.39 14.78 -5.46
N LEU A 105 -7.46 14.01 -5.49
CA LEU A 105 -7.55 12.82 -6.34
C LEU A 105 -8.16 13.20 -7.69
N PRO A 106 -7.88 12.45 -8.75
CA PRO A 106 -8.52 12.68 -10.04
C PRO A 106 -10.03 12.47 -9.94
N PRO A 107 -10.82 13.02 -10.89
CA PRO A 107 -12.27 12.86 -10.88
C PRO A 107 -12.70 11.40 -10.77
N LYS A 108 -13.70 11.16 -9.94
CA LYS A 108 -14.13 9.80 -9.57
C LYS A 108 -14.46 8.92 -10.78
N ASP A 109 -15.15 9.46 -11.76
CA ASP A 109 -15.58 8.73 -12.95
C ASP A 109 -14.47 8.52 -13.97
N GLU A 110 -13.31 9.17 -13.79
CA GLU A 110 -12.18 9.04 -14.69
C GLU A 110 -11.05 8.20 -14.11
N ARG A 111 -11.14 7.82 -12.82
CA ARG A 111 -10.07 7.09 -12.14
C ARG A 111 -9.88 5.70 -12.65
N ILE A 112 -8.62 5.32 -12.80
CA ILE A 112 -8.23 3.94 -13.05
C ILE A 112 -7.39 3.49 -11.85
N ILE A 113 -7.85 2.47 -11.15
CA ILE A 113 -7.20 1.99 -9.94
C ILE A 113 -6.45 0.70 -10.24
N HIS A 114 -5.17 0.70 -9.87
CA HIS A 114 -4.31 -0.48 -9.92
C HIS A 114 -3.99 -0.92 -8.49
N ARG A 115 -3.88 -2.22 -8.29
CA ARG A 115 -3.63 -2.82 -6.99
C ARG A 115 -2.34 -3.63 -7.04
N ILE A 116 -1.43 -3.33 -6.13
CA ILE A 116 -0.16 -4.06 -6.05
C ILE A 116 0.04 -4.54 -4.62
N SER A 117 0.25 -5.83 -4.47
CA SER A 117 0.61 -6.45 -3.21
C SER A 117 2.07 -6.87 -3.29
N VAL A 118 2.87 -6.39 -2.34
CA VAL A 118 4.27 -6.77 -2.22
C VAL A 118 4.42 -7.61 -0.95
N SER A 119 4.86 -8.84 -1.11
CA SER A 119 5.06 -9.76 0.00
C SER A 119 6.54 -10.11 0.10
N LEU A 120 7.11 -9.84 1.27
CA LEU A 120 8.51 -10.10 1.58
C LEU A 120 8.59 -11.16 2.69
N GLY A 121 9.77 -11.72 2.89
CA GLY A 121 9.98 -12.68 3.97
C GLY A 121 9.79 -14.15 3.57
N ALA A 122 9.64 -14.45 2.27
CA ALA A 122 9.54 -15.80 1.77
C ALA A 122 10.89 -16.51 1.69
N GLN A 123 11.98 -15.82 1.96
CA GLN A 123 13.33 -16.37 1.90
C GLN A 123 13.58 -17.31 3.09
N ARG A 124 14.23 -18.39 2.78
CA ARG A 124 14.63 -19.38 3.79
C ARG A 124 15.91 -18.97 4.50
#